data_4a5a6465333aa174729af9db09188aec
#
_entry.id   4a5a6465333aa174729af9db09188aec
#
_cell.length_a   1.000
_cell.length_b   1.000
_cell.length_c   1.000
_cell.angle_alpha   90.00
_cell.angle_beta   90.00
_cell.angle_gamma   90.00
#
_symmetry.space_group_name_H-M   'P 1'
#
loop_
_entity.id
_entity.type
_entity.pdbx_description
1 polymer ?
#
loop_
_entity_poly.entity_id
_entity_poly.type
_entity_poly.pdbx_seq_one_letter_code
_entity_poly.pdbx_strand_id
1 'polypeptide(L)'
;MLGTPAEAVCFDKAGQQFLYQDRKGFEDEWRKHHTSSITRDIWLYDAKTGAHTNLTDHAGEDRNPVLSPDGRTVYFLSERNGGSFNVYTFPLAQPREVKPITSFKTHPVRFLSMSDGGTLCYGYDGEIYTQQPDATPKKVAIEIVRDDRPQ
;
A
#
# COMPACT_ATOMS: atom_id res chain seq x y z
N MET A 1 1.43 -7.48 23.08
CA MET A 1 1.80 -6.08 22.86
C MET A 1 2.88 -6.04 21.80
N LEU A 2 2.62 -5.41 20.68
CA LEU A 2 3.63 -5.23 19.63
C LEU A 2 4.67 -4.23 20.14
N GLY A 3 5.86 -4.71 20.42
CA GLY A 3 6.98 -3.82 20.80
C GLY A 3 7.58 -3.06 19.62
N THR A 4 7.06 -3.29 18.40
CA THR A 4 7.54 -2.67 17.16
C THR A 4 6.55 -1.61 16.69
N PRO A 5 7.00 -0.39 16.36
CA PRO A 5 6.13 0.61 15.81
C PRO A 5 5.55 0.15 14.47
N ALA A 6 4.24 0.09 14.36
CA ALA A 6 3.53 -0.33 13.17
C ALA A 6 2.59 0.78 12.68
N GLU A 7 2.48 0.95 11.37
CA GLU A 7 1.57 1.88 10.70
C GLU A 7 0.84 1.16 9.58
N ALA A 8 -0.29 1.72 9.13
CA ALA A 8 -1.09 1.23 8.00
C ALA A 8 -1.40 -0.28 8.10
N VAL A 9 -2.09 -0.66 9.16
CA VAL A 9 -2.41 -2.06 9.45
C VAL A 9 -3.60 -2.52 8.60
N CYS A 10 -3.48 -3.71 7.97
CA CYS A 10 -4.54 -4.36 7.22
C CYS A 10 -4.74 -5.79 7.72
N PHE A 11 -5.92 -6.10 8.26
CA PHE A 11 -6.26 -7.42 8.77
C PHE A 11 -6.82 -8.35 7.68
N ASP A 12 -6.61 -9.66 7.83
CA ASP A 12 -7.38 -10.65 7.09
C ASP A 12 -8.82 -10.74 7.64
N LYS A 13 -9.71 -11.43 6.93
CA LYS A 13 -11.12 -11.55 7.36
C LYS A 13 -11.29 -12.31 8.68
N ALA A 14 -10.40 -13.23 8.98
CA ALA A 14 -10.43 -14.00 10.22
C ALA A 14 -9.80 -13.26 11.41
N GLY A 15 -9.13 -12.13 11.18
CA GLY A 15 -8.42 -11.37 12.20
C GLY A 15 -7.23 -12.10 12.82
N GLN A 16 -6.73 -13.15 12.17
CA GLN A 16 -5.61 -13.97 12.66
C GLN A 16 -4.25 -13.52 12.14
N GLN A 17 -4.25 -12.82 11.01
CA GLN A 17 -3.05 -12.27 10.39
C GLN A 17 -3.30 -10.82 10.03
N PHE A 18 -2.25 -10.02 10.08
CA PHE A 18 -2.32 -8.67 9.54
C PHE A 18 -1.01 -8.25 8.89
N LEU A 19 -1.14 -7.43 7.88
CA LEU A 19 -0.04 -6.73 7.25
C LEU A 19 0.15 -5.38 7.92
N TYR A 20 1.39 -4.94 8.04
CA TYR A 20 1.72 -3.60 8.51
C TYR A 20 2.99 -3.09 7.84
N GLN A 21 3.14 -1.79 7.80
CA GLN A 21 4.41 -1.16 7.47
C GLN A 21 5.13 -0.77 8.76
N ASP A 22 6.44 -0.92 8.79
CA ASP A 22 7.21 -0.44 9.91
C ASP A 22 7.31 1.10 9.87
N ARG A 23 7.54 1.68 11.03
CA ARG A 23 7.73 3.13 11.14
C ARG A 23 9.19 3.46 10.86
N LYS A 24 9.41 4.47 10.01
CA LYS A 24 10.75 5.06 9.88
C LYS A 24 11.27 5.50 11.26
N GLY A 25 12.50 5.12 11.58
CA GLY A 25 13.23 5.74 12.68
C GLY A 25 13.40 7.24 12.42
N PHE A 26 13.87 7.98 13.43
CA PHE A 26 14.15 9.41 13.30
C PHE A 26 15.01 9.69 12.07
N GLU A 27 14.44 10.32 11.04
CA GLU A 27 15.22 10.91 9.97
C GLU A 27 15.91 12.17 10.51
N ASP A 28 17.20 12.20 10.38
CA ASP A 28 17.95 13.43 10.54
C ASP A 28 17.57 14.37 9.39
N GLU A 29 16.91 15.48 9.69
CA GLU A 29 16.42 16.46 8.70
C GLU A 29 17.54 17.01 7.80
N TRP A 30 18.79 16.79 8.13
CA TRP A 30 19.97 17.25 7.40
C TRP A 30 20.39 16.35 6.23
N ARG A 31 19.75 15.20 6.01
CA ARG A 31 20.08 14.27 4.93
C ARG A 31 19.22 14.49 3.68
N LYS A 32 19.30 15.66 3.09
CA LYS A 32 18.47 16.01 1.91
C LYS A 32 18.77 15.26 0.60
N HIS A 33 19.81 14.43 0.52
CA HIS A 33 20.26 13.84 -0.75
C HIS A 33 20.72 12.38 -0.66
N HIS A 34 20.46 11.67 0.41
CA HIS A 34 20.78 10.25 0.50
C HIS A 34 19.51 9.42 0.56
N THR A 35 19.44 8.39 -0.30
CA THR A 35 18.49 7.29 -0.15
C THR A 35 18.66 6.79 1.29
N SER A 36 17.65 6.99 2.13
CA SER A 36 17.69 6.54 3.50
C SER A 36 17.93 5.03 3.52
N SER A 37 18.92 4.57 4.28
CA SER A 37 19.12 3.15 4.51
C SER A 37 18.01 2.52 5.38
N ILE A 38 17.09 3.34 5.87
CA ILE A 38 15.95 2.93 6.70
C ILE A 38 14.67 3.27 5.92
N THR A 39 14.33 2.40 4.98
CA THR A 39 13.07 2.47 4.23
C THR A 39 12.01 1.61 4.92
N ARG A 40 10.74 1.99 4.75
CA ARG A 40 9.63 1.19 5.25
C ARG A 40 9.52 -0.09 4.45
N ASP A 41 9.31 -1.20 5.14
CA ASP A 41 9.00 -2.50 4.56
C ASP A 41 7.61 -2.97 4.97
N ILE A 42 7.07 -3.94 4.24
CA ILE A 42 5.82 -4.61 4.55
C ILE A 42 6.12 -5.87 5.36
N TRP A 43 5.44 -6.01 6.49
CA TRP A 43 5.56 -7.13 7.41
C TRP A 43 4.24 -7.85 7.57
N LEU A 44 4.32 -9.15 7.81
CA LEU A 44 3.20 -10.00 8.19
C LEU A 44 3.33 -10.39 9.65
N TYR A 45 2.26 -10.22 10.42
CA TYR A 45 2.12 -10.76 11.76
C TYR A 45 1.11 -11.90 11.77
N ASP A 46 1.49 -13.03 12.36
CA ASP A 46 0.62 -14.20 12.57
C ASP A 46 0.28 -14.32 14.06
N ALA A 47 -0.98 -14.11 14.41
CA ALA A 47 -1.43 -14.15 15.80
C ALA A 47 -1.38 -15.56 16.42
N LYS A 48 -1.40 -16.61 15.59
CA LYS A 48 -1.32 -18.00 16.09
C LYS A 48 0.08 -18.35 16.58
N THR A 49 1.11 -17.85 15.88
CA THR A 49 2.50 -18.16 16.17
C THR A 49 3.24 -17.03 16.86
N GLY A 50 2.70 -15.81 16.81
CA GLY A 50 3.37 -14.60 17.27
C GLY A 50 4.52 -14.18 16.36
N ALA A 51 4.67 -14.78 15.17
CA ALA A 51 5.77 -14.51 14.28
C ALA A 51 5.56 -13.25 13.46
N HIS A 52 6.64 -12.47 13.28
CA HIS A 52 6.73 -11.35 12.38
C HIS A 52 7.63 -11.73 11.20
N THR A 53 7.14 -11.57 9.98
CA THR A 53 7.89 -11.88 8.76
C THR A 53 8.00 -10.66 7.87
N ASN A 54 9.22 -10.27 7.51
CA ASN A 54 9.45 -9.24 6.50
C ASN A 54 9.13 -9.80 5.10
N LEU A 55 8.20 -9.16 4.41
CA LEU A 55 7.75 -9.60 3.07
C LEU A 55 8.47 -8.88 1.93
N THR A 56 8.99 -7.67 2.18
CA THR A 56 9.58 -6.82 1.14
C THR A 56 10.98 -6.33 1.52
N ASP A 57 11.91 -7.24 1.70
CA ASP A 57 13.32 -6.89 1.93
C ASP A 57 13.94 -6.28 0.66
N HIS A 58 13.88 -4.96 0.54
CA HIS A 58 14.20 -4.23 -0.68
C HIS A 58 14.72 -2.82 -0.38
N ALA A 59 15.60 -2.30 -1.23
CA ALA A 59 16.28 -1.01 -1.03
C ALA A 59 15.43 0.24 -1.27
N GLY A 60 14.14 0.13 -1.57
CA GLY A 60 13.19 1.23 -1.73
C GLY A 60 12.14 1.26 -0.63
N GLU A 61 11.36 2.32 -0.56
CA GLU A 61 10.26 2.41 0.37
C GLU A 61 9.05 1.64 -0.13
N ASP A 62 8.53 0.73 0.69
CA ASP A 62 7.31 -0.02 0.47
C ASP A 62 6.31 0.33 1.59
N ARG A 63 5.08 0.69 1.23
CA ARG A 63 4.09 1.15 2.19
C ARG A 63 2.66 0.85 1.77
N ASN A 64 1.72 1.12 2.65
CA ASN A 64 0.29 1.02 2.44
C ASN A 64 -0.14 -0.35 1.92
N PRO A 65 0.15 -1.45 2.66
CA PRO A 65 -0.23 -2.79 2.23
C PRO A 65 -1.73 -3.00 2.31
N VAL A 66 -2.27 -3.70 1.32
CA VAL A 66 -3.68 -4.11 1.25
C VAL A 66 -3.74 -5.58 0.89
N LEU A 67 -4.56 -6.33 1.60
CA LEU A 67 -4.76 -7.76 1.35
C LEU A 67 -6.02 -7.97 0.51
N SER A 68 -5.95 -8.84 -0.48
CA SER A 68 -7.12 -9.23 -1.25
C SER A 68 -8.18 -9.92 -0.37
N PRO A 69 -9.47 -9.90 -0.79
CA PRO A 69 -10.55 -10.49 0.01
C PRO A 69 -10.37 -11.98 0.32
N ASP A 70 -9.69 -12.72 -0.55
CA ASP A 70 -9.37 -14.14 -0.34
C ASP A 70 -8.14 -14.37 0.56
N GLY A 71 -7.44 -13.30 0.95
CA GLY A 71 -6.26 -13.38 1.81
C GLY A 71 -4.99 -13.89 1.13
N ARG A 72 -4.96 -14.01 -0.19
CA ARG A 72 -3.85 -14.65 -0.93
C ARG A 72 -2.92 -13.70 -1.64
N THR A 73 -3.35 -12.47 -1.89
CA THR A 73 -2.60 -11.51 -2.70
C THR A 73 -2.44 -10.20 -1.94
N VAL A 74 -1.22 -9.68 -1.95
CA VAL A 74 -0.89 -8.39 -1.33
C VAL A 74 -0.73 -7.34 -2.43
N TYR A 75 -1.31 -6.17 -2.22
CA TYR A 75 -1.09 -4.96 -3.02
C TYR A 75 -0.47 -3.90 -2.13
N PHE A 76 0.47 -3.15 -2.67
CA PHE A 76 1.17 -2.13 -1.90
C PHE A 76 1.71 -1.02 -2.80
N LEU A 77 2.11 0.08 -2.19
CA LEU A 77 2.78 1.18 -2.88
C LEU A 77 4.29 1.03 -2.73
N SER A 78 5.01 1.17 -3.83
CA SER A 78 6.48 1.08 -3.85
C SER A 78 7.10 2.05 -4.83
N GLU A 79 8.27 2.55 -4.48
CA GLU A 79 9.12 3.36 -5.36
C GLU A 79 10.29 2.56 -5.97
N ARG A 80 10.19 1.22 -5.98
CA ARG A 80 11.30 0.31 -6.36
C ARG A 80 11.91 0.53 -7.74
N ASN A 81 11.21 1.18 -8.65
CA ASN A 81 11.74 1.50 -9.98
C ASN A 81 12.41 2.87 -10.07
N GLY A 82 12.74 3.48 -8.92
CA GLY A 82 13.49 4.74 -8.87
C GLY A 82 12.73 5.98 -9.30
N GLY A 83 11.41 5.92 -9.32
CA GLY A 83 10.53 7.03 -9.70
C GLY A 83 9.46 7.30 -8.65
N SER A 84 8.27 7.58 -9.14
CA SER A 84 7.10 7.79 -8.29
C SER A 84 6.59 6.48 -7.69
N PHE A 85 5.87 6.58 -6.58
CA PHE A 85 5.15 5.44 -6.03
C PHE A 85 4.12 4.91 -7.00
N ASN A 86 4.11 3.61 -7.19
CA ASN A 86 3.14 2.87 -7.99
C ASN A 86 2.58 1.69 -7.20
N VAL A 87 1.49 1.12 -7.69
CA VAL A 87 0.90 -0.09 -7.13
C VAL A 87 1.64 -1.31 -7.65
N TYR A 88 2.07 -2.15 -6.73
CA TYR A 88 2.68 -3.46 -6.98
C TYR A 88 1.90 -4.55 -6.26
N THR A 89 2.10 -5.78 -6.67
CA THR A 89 1.45 -6.94 -6.08
C THR A 89 2.39 -8.13 -6.00
N PHE A 90 2.16 -8.99 -5.03
CA PHE A 90 2.77 -10.31 -4.94
C PHE A 90 1.80 -11.31 -4.30
N PRO A 91 1.91 -12.60 -4.63
CA PRO A 91 1.21 -13.65 -3.89
C PRO A 91 1.77 -13.76 -2.47
N LEU A 92 0.92 -13.83 -1.46
CA LEU A 92 1.37 -13.91 -0.06
C LEU A 92 2.27 -15.12 0.18
N ALA A 93 2.02 -16.23 -0.50
CA ALA A 93 2.84 -17.44 -0.43
C ALA A 93 4.22 -17.30 -1.11
N GLN A 94 4.37 -16.31 -1.99
CA GLN A 94 5.59 -16.06 -2.77
C GLN A 94 5.89 -14.56 -2.83
N PRO A 95 6.31 -13.95 -1.71
CA PRO A 95 6.45 -12.49 -1.61
C PRO A 95 7.57 -11.91 -2.47
N ARG A 96 8.43 -12.75 -3.04
CA ARG A 96 9.48 -12.31 -3.97
C ARG A 96 9.01 -12.16 -5.41
N GLU A 97 7.84 -12.69 -5.77
CA GLU A 97 7.23 -12.58 -7.10
C GLU A 97 6.45 -11.27 -7.26
N VAL A 98 7.13 -10.16 -7.17
CA VAL A 98 6.53 -8.83 -7.25
C VAL A 98 6.28 -8.42 -8.70
N LYS A 99 5.07 -7.94 -8.98
CA LYS A 99 4.65 -7.44 -10.30
C LYS A 99 4.06 -6.04 -10.20
N PRO A 100 4.31 -5.16 -11.18
CA PRO A 100 3.68 -3.85 -11.23
C PRO A 100 2.21 -3.97 -11.67
N ILE A 101 1.34 -3.19 -11.02
CA ILE A 101 -0.06 -2.99 -11.44
C ILE A 101 -0.21 -1.66 -12.18
N THR A 102 0.50 -0.62 -11.71
CA THR A 102 0.55 0.69 -12.36
C THR A 102 1.97 1.07 -12.73
N SER A 103 2.12 1.99 -13.69
CA SER A 103 3.42 2.46 -14.16
C SER A 103 3.43 3.97 -14.42
N PHE A 104 2.83 4.74 -13.51
CA PHE A 104 2.82 6.19 -13.58
C PHE A 104 4.22 6.76 -13.35
N LYS A 105 4.59 7.80 -14.11
CA LYS A 105 5.92 8.40 -14.07
C LYS A 105 5.95 9.83 -13.51
N THR A 106 4.81 10.51 -13.55
CA THR A 106 4.74 11.96 -13.27
C THR A 106 4.37 12.26 -11.83
N HIS A 107 3.42 11.52 -11.26
CA HIS A 107 2.93 11.72 -9.90
C HIS A 107 2.91 10.40 -9.11
N PRO A 108 3.03 10.47 -7.78
CA PRO A 108 2.91 9.27 -6.96
C PRO A 108 1.46 8.83 -6.80
N VAL A 109 1.25 7.52 -6.79
CA VAL A 109 0.00 6.93 -6.32
C VAL A 109 -0.07 7.03 -4.80
N ARG A 110 -1.23 7.38 -4.26
CA ARG A 110 -1.46 7.57 -2.83
C ARG A 110 -2.76 6.91 -2.37
N PHE A 111 -2.84 6.61 -1.09
CA PHE A 111 -4.08 6.16 -0.42
C PHE A 111 -4.67 4.89 -1.03
N LEU A 112 -3.85 3.87 -1.18
CA LEU A 112 -4.30 2.59 -1.72
C LEU A 112 -5.27 1.91 -0.76
N SER A 113 -6.40 1.48 -1.29
CA SER A 113 -7.38 0.65 -0.61
C SER A 113 -7.99 -0.38 -1.56
N MET A 114 -8.74 -1.33 -1.01
CA MET A 114 -9.42 -2.34 -1.81
C MET A 114 -10.83 -2.56 -1.26
N SER A 115 -11.81 -2.68 -2.16
CA SER A 115 -13.17 -3.04 -1.80
C SER A 115 -13.29 -4.53 -1.47
N ASP A 116 -14.39 -4.91 -0.83
CA ASP A 116 -14.70 -6.32 -0.55
C ASP A 116 -14.85 -7.17 -1.82
N GLY A 117 -15.11 -6.54 -2.95
CA GLY A 117 -15.17 -7.18 -4.27
C GLY A 117 -13.83 -7.29 -4.99
N GLY A 118 -12.73 -6.82 -4.38
CA GLY A 118 -11.40 -6.91 -4.96
C GLY A 118 -11.04 -5.78 -5.93
N THR A 119 -11.76 -4.65 -5.91
CA THR A 119 -11.45 -3.47 -6.70
C THR A 119 -10.49 -2.57 -5.95
N LEU A 120 -9.36 -2.23 -6.59
CA LEU A 120 -8.41 -1.25 -6.05
C LEU A 120 -8.97 0.17 -6.19
N CYS A 121 -8.71 1.00 -5.17
CA CYS A 121 -9.01 2.42 -5.17
C CYS A 121 -7.79 3.18 -4.70
N TYR A 122 -7.43 4.23 -5.41
CA TYR A 122 -6.26 5.06 -5.06
C TYR A 122 -6.38 6.47 -5.58
N GLY A 123 -5.58 7.37 -5.01
CA GLY A 123 -5.41 8.74 -5.50
C GLY A 123 -4.23 8.86 -6.45
N TYR A 124 -4.42 9.59 -7.54
CA TYR A 124 -3.36 9.97 -8.48
C TYR A 124 -3.66 11.34 -9.06
N ASP A 125 -2.66 12.24 -9.02
CA ASP A 125 -2.78 13.61 -9.55
C ASP A 125 -4.03 14.36 -9.06
N GLY A 126 -4.33 14.25 -7.75
CA GLY A 126 -5.49 14.89 -7.14
C GLY A 126 -6.85 14.28 -7.49
N GLU A 127 -6.88 13.20 -8.23
CA GLU A 127 -8.08 12.49 -8.67
C GLU A 127 -8.17 11.11 -8.04
N ILE A 128 -9.36 10.54 -8.00
CA ILE A 128 -9.61 9.20 -7.50
C ILE A 128 -9.77 8.24 -8.67
N TYR A 129 -9.10 7.11 -8.59
CA TYR A 129 -9.16 6.03 -9.57
C TYR A 129 -9.61 4.73 -8.94
N THR A 130 -10.33 3.93 -9.70
CA THR A 130 -10.62 2.53 -9.39
C THR A 130 -10.02 1.64 -10.47
N GLN A 131 -9.58 0.47 -10.07
CA GLN A 131 -8.95 -0.47 -10.98
C GLN A 131 -9.18 -1.91 -10.53
N GLN A 132 -9.64 -2.76 -11.44
CA GLN A 132 -9.53 -4.19 -11.26
C GLN A 132 -8.06 -4.59 -11.46
N PRO A 133 -7.53 -5.57 -10.71
CA PRO A 133 -6.10 -5.91 -10.77
C PRO A 133 -5.57 -6.31 -12.15
N ASP A 134 -6.44 -6.80 -13.02
CA ASP A 134 -6.12 -7.25 -14.38
C ASP A 134 -6.59 -6.27 -15.49
N ALA A 135 -7.02 -5.07 -15.10
CA ALA A 135 -7.61 -4.08 -16.02
C ALA A 135 -6.88 -2.74 -15.94
N THR A 136 -7.31 -1.79 -16.74
CA THR A 136 -6.79 -0.42 -16.76
C THR A 136 -7.47 0.45 -15.71
N PRO A 137 -6.79 1.52 -15.20
CA PRO A 137 -7.39 2.47 -14.26
C PRO A 137 -8.61 3.19 -14.86
N LYS A 138 -9.63 3.40 -14.02
CA LYS A 138 -10.81 4.21 -14.34
C LYS A 138 -10.89 5.38 -13.36
N LYS A 139 -10.94 6.60 -13.91
CA LYS A 139 -11.15 7.80 -13.12
C LYS A 139 -12.59 7.86 -12.61
N VAL A 140 -12.76 8.14 -11.32
CA VAL A 140 -14.07 8.34 -10.71
C VAL A 140 -14.55 9.77 -10.98
N ALA A 141 -15.71 9.92 -11.62
CA ALA A 141 -16.36 11.21 -11.76
C ALA A 141 -17.10 11.55 -10.45
N ILE A 142 -16.68 12.63 -9.80
CA ILE A 142 -17.32 13.11 -8.57
C ILE A 142 -18.22 14.29 -8.94
N GLU A 143 -19.53 14.11 -8.80
CA GLU A 143 -20.50 15.20 -8.86
C GLU A 143 -20.77 15.73 -7.45
N ILE A 144 -20.44 17.00 -7.23
CA ILE A 144 -20.83 17.69 -6.00
C ILE A 144 -22.20 18.32 -6.23
N VAL A 145 -23.23 17.66 -5.73
CA VAL A 145 -24.56 18.24 -5.69
C VAL A 145 -24.61 19.21 -4.51
N ARG A 146 -24.58 20.50 -4.80
CA ARG A 146 -24.87 21.52 -3.79
C ARG A 146 -26.37 21.53 -3.56
N ASP A 147 -26.77 21.18 -2.36
CA ASP A 147 -28.13 21.43 -1.89
C ASP A 147 -28.20 22.91 -1.43
N ASP A 148 -28.39 23.80 -2.40
CA ASP A 148 -28.66 25.21 -2.11
C ASP A 148 -30.08 25.33 -1.58
N ARG A 149 -30.27 25.04 -0.29
CA ARG A 149 -31.55 25.35 0.38
C ARG A 149 -31.72 26.85 0.48
N PRO A 150 -32.75 27.44 -0.12
CA PRO A 150 -33.05 28.82 0.10
C PRO A 150 -33.38 29.07 1.60
N GLN A 151 -32.66 29.97 2.17
CA GLN A 151 -32.97 30.45 3.55
C GLN A 151 -34.25 31.26 3.54
#